data_a9008c18069af03590291c8405dbb976
#
_entry.id   a9008c18069af03590291c8405dbb976
#
_cell.length_a   1.000
_cell.length_b   1.000
_cell.length_c   1.000
_cell.angle_alpha   90.00
_cell.angle_beta   90.00
_cell.angle_gamma   90.00
#
_symmetry.space_group_name_H-M   'P 1'
#
loop_
_entity.id
_entity.type
_entity.pdbx_description
1 polymer ?
#
loop_
_entity_poly.entity_id
_entity_poly.type
_entity_poly.pdbx_seq_one_letter_code
_entity_poly.pdbx_strand_id
1 'polypeptide(L)'
;MFATSPDYEFAGCYYDDGVSGTGISHRHGFQQMVNDALAGKFTLILTKSISRFGRNVVDSISTIRKLKEYGVECIFEKENIRTFDPKSSFILTIMTAMAENESMSISENVTWGMRQGFAQGKIALPYSHFLGYKKGDDGPEIVPEEADIVRTIYRRYLEGQTPGMIVKSFEAAGISSPTGKAKWHTSTISSMLTNPCYKGLTIRQKTFTTDFLTHKSKKNEGELPQYIIENSHEAIIPEETWELVQLEMERRRRMGNRFSAKGPLASRLVCGDCGAFFGSKIWHSNDPYKTVIWRCNDKYKPGVERVYGGDKCCTGHVTEEQVYRAFEEIVNNLIAQRPAIVEACEAVLAELMNTGDLKQRRQRLIAEQTRITERVEQLMNRASQEIVGDFTERYSALEAEMNRVTEKLAAVEREKGERGYRERQCRLFLKALPTDGAAMEARATGATQLVDSELFLALVDKVIVGERLRFILRDGSEWTV
;
A
#
# COMPACT_ATOMS: atom_id res chain seq x y z
N MET A 1 -27.06 44.17 -32.03
CA MET A 1 -27.34 45.28 -31.10
C MET A 1 -26.09 46.05 -30.69
N PHE A 2 -24.99 45.39 -30.36
CA PHE A 2 -23.75 46.05 -29.92
C PHE A 2 -22.82 46.49 -31.06
N ALA A 3 -22.86 45.84 -32.24
CA ALA A 3 -22.01 46.18 -33.39
C ALA A 3 -22.30 47.54 -34.07
N THR A 4 -23.36 48.20 -33.67
CA THR A 4 -23.79 49.51 -34.20
C THR A 4 -23.90 50.60 -33.12
N SER A 5 -23.46 50.31 -31.88
CA SER A 5 -23.46 51.32 -30.81
C SER A 5 -22.16 52.13 -30.88
N PRO A 6 -22.23 53.48 -30.85
CA PRO A 6 -21.04 54.32 -30.88
C PRO A 6 -20.16 54.21 -29.61
N ASP A 7 -20.66 53.53 -28.58
CA ASP A 7 -19.99 53.41 -27.27
C ASP A 7 -19.03 52.20 -27.17
N TYR A 8 -19.01 51.30 -28.19
CA TYR A 8 -18.22 50.07 -28.15
C TYR A 8 -17.35 49.90 -29.41
N GLU A 9 -16.09 49.55 -29.22
CA GLU A 9 -15.15 49.17 -30.27
C GLU A 9 -15.01 47.66 -30.26
N PHE A 10 -15.09 47.01 -31.44
CA PHE A 10 -14.96 45.56 -31.57
C PHE A 10 -13.50 45.14 -31.51
N ALA A 11 -13.09 44.45 -30.41
CA ALA A 11 -11.72 44.01 -30.18
C ALA A 11 -11.41 42.63 -30.79
N GLY A 12 -12.41 41.78 -31.03
CA GLY A 12 -12.21 40.45 -31.61
C GLY A 12 -13.27 39.42 -31.16
N CYS A 13 -13.16 38.20 -31.70
CA CYS A 13 -14.03 37.08 -31.36
C CYS A 13 -13.16 35.87 -30.97
N TYR A 14 -13.48 35.24 -29.84
CA TYR A 14 -12.82 34.02 -29.34
C TYR A 14 -13.81 32.86 -29.40
N TYR A 15 -13.37 31.71 -29.90
CA TYR A 15 -14.22 30.52 -29.98
C TYR A 15 -13.37 29.25 -29.84
N ASP A 16 -14.01 28.19 -29.37
CA ASP A 16 -13.43 26.83 -29.30
C ASP A 16 -14.32 25.91 -30.15
N ASP A 17 -13.73 25.24 -31.15
CA ASP A 17 -14.45 24.34 -32.05
C ASP A 17 -14.35 22.90 -31.59
N GLY A 18 -15.48 22.20 -31.44
CA GLY A 18 -15.54 20.76 -31.20
C GLY A 18 -15.00 20.24 -29.84
N VAL A 19 -14.70 21.14 -28.91
CA VAL A 19 -14.13 20.73 -27.59
C VAL A 19 -15.24 20.50 -26.58
N SER A 20 -15.20 19.31 -25.90
CA SER A 20 -16.09 19.03 -24.79
C SER A 20 -15.78 19.97 -23.61
N GLY A 21 -16.77 20.70 -23.15
CA GLY A 21 -16.63 21.79 -22.17
C GLY A 21 -16.46 21.34 -20.71
N THR A 22 -15.96 20.13 -20.43
CA THR A 22 -15.81 19.59 -19.08
C THR A 22 -14.52 19.98 -18.36
N GLY A 23 -13.60 20.69 -19.02
CA GLY A 23 -12.39 21.21 -18.38
C GLY A 23 -11.85 22.44 -19.09
N ILE A 24 -11.34 23.42 -18.33
CA ILE A 24 -10.75 24.67 -18.87
C ILE A 24 -9.44 24.39 -19.62
N SER A 25 -8.73 23.32 -19.27
CA SER A 25 -7.38 22.98 -19.79
C SER A 25 -7.32 22.75 -21.30
N HIS A 26 -8.41 22.38 -21.95
CA HIS A 26 -8.46 22.07 -23.39
C HIS A 26 -9.16 23.16 -24.22
N ARG A 27 -9.57 24.27 -23.60
CA ARG A 27 -10.25 25.39 -24.25
C ARG A 27 -9.26 26.53 -24.57
N HIS A 28 -8.50 26.35 -25.64
CA HIS A 28 -7.44 27.30 -26.01
C HIS A 28 -7.97 28.70 -26.33
N GLY A 29 -9.10 28.79 -27.03
CA GLY A 29 -9.73 30.08 -27.34
C GLY A 29 -10.22 30.80 -26.09
N PHE A 30 -10.84 30.08 -25.15
CA PHE A 30 -11.26 30.63 -23.86
C PHE A 30 -10.07 31.09 -23.01
N GLN A 31 -9.02 30.30 -22.93
CA GLN A 31 -7.79 30.67 -22.18
C GLN A 31 -7.12 31.91 -22.78
N GLN A 32 -7.08 32.01 -24.12
CA GLN A 32 -6.54 33.17 -24.80
C GLN A 32 -7.35 34.39 -24.51
N MET A 33 -8.72 34.32 -24.57
CA MET A 33 -9.62 35.39 -24.19
C MET A 33 -9.34 35.92 -22.78
N VAL A 34 -9.24 35.00 -21.79
CA VAL A 34 -8.96 35.38 -20.40
C VAL A 34 -7.59 36.05 -20.28
N ASN A 35 -6.55 35.53 -20.91
CA ASN A 35 -5.20 36.09 -20.87
C ASN A 35 -5.16 37.48 -21.54
N ASP A 36 -5.83 37.66 -22.66
CA ASP A 36 -5.88 38.92 -23.38
C ASP A 36 -6.70 39.98 -22.58
N ALA A 37 -7.76 39.58 -21.89
CA ALA A 37 -8.50 40.40 -20.95
C ALA A 37 -7.62 40.86 -19.77
N LEU A 38 -6.90 39.95 -19.14
CA LEU A 38 -6.00 40.25 -18.04
C LEU A 38 -4.81 41.13 -18.49
N ALA A 39 -4.40 41.07 -19.75
CA ALA A 39 -3.41 41.94 -20.36
C ALA A 39 -3.97 43.33 -20.75
N GLY A 40 -5.25 43.57 -20.49
CA GLY A 40 -5.91 44.90 -20.77
C GLY A 40 -6.17 45.17 -22.23
N LYS A 41 -6.24 44.14 -23.10
CA LYS A 41 -6.52 44.35 -24.54
C LYS A 41 -7.95 44.82 -24.81
N PHE A 42 -8.88 44.52 -23.91
CA PHE A 42 -10.27 44.95 -23.94
C PHE A 42 -10.85 44.98 -22.53
N THR A 43 -11.94 45.71 -22.34
CA THR A 43 -12.59 45.96 -21.05
C THR A 43 -13.96 45.31 -20.92
N LEU A 44 -14.47 44.71 -22.00
CA LEU A 44 -15.80 44.13 -22.06
C LEU A 44 -15.79 42.79 -22.78
N ILE A 45 -16.43 41.78 -22.18
CA ILE A 45 -16.73 40.49 -22.78
C ILE A 45 -18.26 40.35 -22.94
N LEU A 46 -18.69 40.09 -24.16
CA LEU A 46 -20.08 39.79 -24.46
C LEU A 46 -20.24 38.30 -24.76
N THR A 47 -21.13 37.63 -24.07
CA THR A 47 -21.46 36.24 -24.34
C THR A 47 -22.95 35.98 -24.25
N LYS A 48 -23.44 34.98 -24.99
CA LYS A 48 -24.88 34.71 -25.08
C LYS A 48 -25.45 34.19 -23.74
N SER A 49 -24.67 33.42 -22.96
CA SER A 49 -25.10 32.86 -21.65
C SER A 49 -23.93 32.42 -20.82
N ILE A 50 -24.13 32.29 -19.50
CA ILE A 50 -23.16 31.76 -18.57
C ILE A 50 -22.74 30.32 -18.96
N SER A 51 -23.68 29.49 -19.44
CA SER A 51 -23.39 28.12 -19.89
C SER A 51 -22.53 28.05 -21.15
N ARG A 52 -22.47 29.13 -21.96
CA ARG A 52 -21.53 29.27 -23.09
C ARG A 52 -20.18 29.77 -22.65
N PHE A 53 -20.15 30.62 -21.65
CA PHE A 53 -18.89 31.06 -21.02
C PHE A 53 -18.13 29.88 -20.42
N GLY A 54 -18.83 29.01 -19.64
CA GLY A 54 -18.29 27.77 -19.16
C GLY A 54 -19.36 26.77 -18.70
N ARG A 55 -19.15 25.49 -18.91
CA ARG A 55 -20.10 24.44 -18.48
C ARG A 55 -20.01 24.17 -16.98
N ASN A 56 -18.82 24.29 -16.39
CA ASN A 56 -18.67 24.29 -14.94
C ASN A 56 -18.97 25.68 -14.41
N VAL A 57 -20.09 25.82 -13.72
CA VAL A 57 -20.57 27.10 -13.19
C VAL A 57 -19.60 27.66 -12.14
N VAL A 58 -19.00 26.80 -11.29
CA VAL A 58 -18.06 27.22 -10.25
C VAL A 58 -16.78 27.83 -10.86
N ASP A 59 -16.19 27.16 -11.86
CA ASP A 59 -15.03 27.66 -12.58
C ASP A 59 -15.33 28.95 -13.36
N SER A 60 -16.50 29.01 -13.95
CA SER A 60 -16.95 30.19 -14.68
C SER A 60 -17.07 31.42 -13.78
N ILE A 61 -17.67 31.26 -12.60
CA ILE A 61 -17.84 32.35 -11.64
C ILE A 61 -16.50 32.78 -11.02
N SER A 62 -15.59 31.85 -10.75
CA SER A 62 -14.24 32.20 -10.30
C SER A 62 -13.48 33.03 -11.34
N THR A 63 -13.64 32.68 -12.62
CA THR A 63 -13.04 33.43 -13.73
C THR A 63 -13.71 34.81 -13.89
N ILE A 64 -15.01 34.90 -13.75
CA ILE A 64 -15.78 36.18 -13.79
C ILE A 64 -15.34 37.12 -12.66
N ARG A 65 -15.14 36.59 -11.43
CA ARG A 65 -14.65 37.39 -10.29
C ARG A 65 -13.25 37.94 -10.58
N LYS A 66 -12.37 37.09 -11.10
CA LYS A 66 -11.01 37.48 -11.49
C LYS A 66 -11.02 38.56 -12.56
N LEU A 67 -11.84 38.44 -13.63
CA LEU A 67 -12.01 39.44 -14.68
C LEU A 67 -12.50 40.78 -14.12
N LYS A 68 -13.48 40.74 -13.21
CA LYS A 68 -14.01 41.93 -12.52
C LYS A 68 -12.93 42.66 -11.71
N GLU A 69 -12.05 41.92 -11.01
CA GLU A 69 -10.92 42.51 -10.27
C GLU A 69 -9.94 43.25 -11.19
N TYR A 70 -9.78 42.78 -12.42
CA TYR A 70 -8.95 43.43 -13.45
C TYR A 70 -9.70 44.48 -14.29
N GLY A 71 -10.92 44.86 -13.88
CA GLY A 71 -11.68 45.92 -14.56
C GLY A 71 -12.33 45.49 -15.87
N VAL A 72 -12.52 44.20 -16.10
CA VAL A 72 -13.19 43.66 -17.30
C VAL A 72 -14.63 43.29 -16.96
N GLU A 73 -15.60 43.94 -17.62
CA GLU A 73 -17.00 43.63 -17.48
C GLU A 73 -17.40 42.43 -18.34
N CYS A 74 -18.21 41.51 -17.81
CA CYS A 74 -18.85 40.45 -18.59
C CYS A 74 -20.36 40.70 -18.68
N ILE A 75 -20.91 40.62 -19.89
CA ILE A 75 -22.36 40.74 -20.17
C ILE A 75 -22.86 39.38 -20.68
N PHE A 76 -23.89 38.86 -20.00
CA PHE A 76 -24.60 37.62 -20.35
C PHE A 76 -25.99 37.98 -20.86
N GLU A 77 -26.18 37.89 -22.19
CA GLU A 77 -27.41 38.35 -22.82
C GLU A 77 -28.67 37.61 -22.34
N LYS A 78 -28.58 36.26 -22.28
CA LYS A 78 -29.73 35.43 -21.94
C LYS A 78 -30.20 35.64 -20.50
N GLU A 79 -29.29 35.76 -19.57
CA GLU A 79 -29.54 35.93 -18.14
C GLU A 79 -29.73 37.41 -17.78
N ASN A 80 -29.46 38.34 -18.71
CA ASN A 80 -29.47 39.80 -18.51
C ASN A 80 -28.63 40.25 -17.32
N ILE A 81 -27.41 39.65 -17.21
CA ILE A 81 -26.47 39.89 -16.13
C ILE A 81 -25.31 40.75 -16.65
N ARG A 82 -24.98 41.82 -15.91
CA ARG A 82 -23.78 42.65 -16.09
C ARG A 82 -22.95 42.59 -14.83
N THR A 83 -21.68 42.15 -14.93
CA THR A 83 -20.87 41.83 -13.73
C THR A 83 -20.50 43.06 -12.88
N PHE A 84 -20.59 44.27 -13.43
CA PHE A 84 -20.35 45.50 -12.67
C PHE A 84 -21.62 46.00 -11.93
N ASP A 85 -22.80 45.52 -12.30
CA ASP A 85 -24.02 45.83 -11.56
C ASP A 85 -24.01 45.15 -10.18
N PRO A 86 -24.19 45.91 -9.07
CA PRO A 86 -24.27 45.34 -7.71
C PRO A 86 -25.34 44.24 -7.56
N LYS A 87 -26.48 44.37 -8.24
CA LYS A 87 -27.56 43.36 -8.22
C LYS A 87 -27.11 42.04 -8.85
N SER A 88 -26.28 42.10 -9.89
CA SER A 88 -25.73 40.92 -10.56
C SER A 88 -24.73 40.16 -9.70
N SER A 89 -24.00 40.85 -8.81
CA SER A 89 -23.11 40.21 -7.85
C SER A 89 -23.83 39.26 -6.89
N PHE A 90 -25.02 39.66 -6.45
CA PHE A 90 -25.90 38.84 -5.61
C PHE A 90 -26.41 37.60 -6.36
N ILE A 91 -26.85 37.77 -7.58
CA ILE A 91 -27.33 36.66 -8.44
C ILE A 91 -26.21 35.67 -8.71
N LEU A 92 -25.00 36.13 -9.04
CA LEU A 92 -23.83 35.29 -9.22
C LEU A 92 -23.48 34.50 -7.96
N THR A 93 -23.61 35.10 -6.77
CA THR A 93 -23.37 34.39 -5.50
C THR A 93 -24.39 33.29 -5.27
N ILE A 94 -25.67 33.53 -5.53
CA ILE A 94 -26.71 32.50 -5.43
C ILE A 94 -26.45 31.37 -6.44
N MET A 95 -26.12 31.71 -7.69
CA MET A 95 -25.80 30.69 -8.72
C MET A 95 -24.59 29.86 -8.35
N THR A 96 -23.56 30.44 -7.71
CA THR A 96 -22.42 29.68 -7.16
C THR A 96 -22.89 28.68 -6.12
N ALA A 97 -23.65 29.15 -5.12
CA ALA A 97 -24.14 28.28 -4.06
C ALA A 97 -25.04 27.15 -4.58
N MET A 98 -25.88 27.44 -5.58
CA MET A 98 -26.69 26.39 -6.23
C MET A 98 -25.85 25.37 -6.99
N ALA A 99 -24.86 25.82 -7.75
CA ALA A 99 -23.96 24.93 -8.50
C ALA A 99 -23.06 24.06 -7.58
N GLU A 100 -22.61 24.63 -6.48
CA GLU A 100 -21.88 23.88 -5.45
C GLU A 100 -22.76 22.81 -4.79
N ASN A 101 -24.02 23.16 -4.45
CA ASN A 101 -24.98 22.20 -3.90
C ASN A 101 -25.35 21.11 -4.91
N GLU A 102 -25.52 21.43 -6.19
CA GLU A 102 -25.77 20.44 -7.23
C GLU A 102 -24.58 19.49 -7.39
N SER A 103 -23.34 20.01 -7.44
CA SER A 103 -22.13 19.22 -7.51
C SER A 103 -21.95 18.32 -6.28
N MET A 104 -22.26 18.82 -5.08
CA MET A 104 -22.25 18.05 -3.84
C MET A 104 -23.27 16.92 -3.89
N SER A 105 -24.52 17.23 -4.29
CA SER A 105 -25.60 16.23 -4.42
C SER A 105 -25.26 15.13 -5.42
N ILE A 106 -24.68 15.48 -6.58
CA ILE A 106 -24.20 14.49 -7.56
C ILE A 106 -23.11 13.61 -6.95
N SER A 107 -22.14 14.21 -6.27
CA SER A 107 -21.05 13.47 -5.61
C SER A 107 -21.57 12.50 -4.53
N GLU A 108 -22.54 12.94 -3.72
CA GLU A 108 -23.18 12.10 -2.69
C GLU A 108 -23.97 10.96 -3.32
N ASN A 109 -24.76 11.23 -4.37
CA ASN A 109 -25.53 10.20 -5.08
C ASN A 109 -24.63 9.15 -5.74
N VAL A 110 -23.55 9.56 -6.39
CA VAL A 110 -22.55 8.65 -6.97
C VAL A 110 -21.89 7.80 -5.88
N THR A 111 -21.51 8.44 -4.77
CA THR A 111 -20.87 7.74 -3.63
C THR A 111 -21.85 6.74 -3.00
N TRP A 112 -23.11 7.13 -2.82
CA TRP A 112 -24.17 6.25 -2.31
C TRP A 112 -24.39 5.06 -3.26
N GLY A 113 -24.52 5.30 -4.57
CA GLY A 113 -24.69 4.26 -5.58
C GLY A 113 -23.50 3.26 -5.60
N MET A 114 -22.27 3.77 -5.48
CA MET A 114 -21.09 2.92 -5.36
C MET A 114 -21.12 2.06 -4.08
N ARG A 115 -21.48 2.65 -2.92
CA ARG A 115 -21.59 1.92 -1.64
C ARG A 115 -22.66 0.83 -1.69
N GLN A 116 -23.81 1.11 -2.31
CA GLN A 116 -24.86 0.10 -2.54
C GLN A 116 -24.34 -1.04 -3.42
N GLY A 117 -23.61 -0.72 -4.49
CA GLY A 117 -22.97 -1.74 -5.33
C GLY A 117 -21.96 -2.59 -4.55
N PHE A 118 -21.18 -1.98 -3.65
CA PHE A 118 -20.23 -2.70 -2.79
C PHE A 118 -20.95 -3.62 -1.79
N ALA A 119 -22.03 -3.15 -1.17
CA ALA A 119 -22.85 -3.94 -0.25
C ALA A 119 -23.54 -5.12 -0.95
N GLN A 120 -23.87 -5.00 -2.23
CA GLN A 120 -24.42 -6.06 -3.07
C GLN A 120 -23.35 -7.01 -3.64
N GLY A 121 -22.07 -6.83 -3.30
CA GLY A 121 -20.98 -7.68 -3.77
C GLY A 121 -20.59 -7.46 -5.24
N LYS A 122 -21.01 -6.34 -5.87
CA LYS A 122 -20.62 -6.06 -7.25
C LYS A 122 -19.11 -5.87 -7.38
N ILE A 123 -18.47 -6.69 -8.22
CA ILE A 123 -17.05 -6.69 -8.47
C ILE A 123 -16.78 -5.84 -9.72
N ALA A 124 -15.90 -4.85 -9.60
CA ALA A 124 -15.39 -4.11 -10.74
C ALA A 124 -13.85 -4.03 -10.60
N LEU A 125 -13.11 -4.77 -11.41
CA LEU A 125 -11.66 -4.70 -11.48
C LEU A 125 -11.25 -3.75 -12.61
N PRO A 126 -10.10 -3.06 -12.50
CA PRO A 126 -9.56 -2.23 -13.58
C PRO A 126 -8.87 -3.11 -14.65
N TYR A 127 -9.64 -3.92 -15.37
CA TYR A 127 -9.15 -4.97 -16.29
C TYR A 127 -8.08 -4.48 -17.27
N SER A 128 -8.10 -3.23 -17.70
CA SER A 128 -7.11 -2.67 -18.63
C SER A 128 -5.67 -2.67 -18.11
N HIS A 129 -5.49 -2.80 -16.78
CA HIS A 129 -4.17 -2.75 -16.12
C HIS A 129 -4.02 -3.84 -15.05
N PHE A 130 -4.93 -4.80 -15.02
CA PHE A 130 -4.98 -5.86 -14.03
C PHE A 130 -4.64 -7.21 -14.68
N LEU A 131 -3.35 -7.56 -14.65
CA LEU A 131 -2.82 -8.76 -15.27
C LEU A 131 -3.44 -10.03 -14.66
N GLY A 132 -3.79 -10.99 -15.49
CA GLY A 132 -4.30 -12.29 -15.08
C GLY A 132 -5.83 -12.42 -15.13
N TYR A 133 -6.57 -11.31 -15.26
CA TYR A 133 -8.03 -11.35 -15.34
C TYR A 133 -8.57 -10.47 -16.47
N LYS A 134 -9.60 -10.96 -17.14
CA LYS A 134 -10.45 -10.21 -18.09
C LYS A 134 -11.87 -10.09 -17.55
N LYS A 135 -12.66 -9.20 -18.14
CA LYS A 135 -14.09 -9.08 -17.83
C LYS A 135 -14.84 -10.22 -18.54
N GLY A 136 -15.44 -11.10 -17.76
CA GLY A 136 -16.40 -12.09 -18.23
C GLY A 136 -17.84 -11.64 -18.02
N ASP A 137 -18.79 -12.50 -18.37
CA ASP A 137 -20.23 -12.23 -18.26
C ASP A 137 -20.69 -12.23 -16.80
N ASP A 138 -20.21 -13.18 -16.00
CA ASP A 138 -20.56 -13.34 -14.58
C ASP A 138 -19.53 -12.79 -13.60
N GLY A 139 -18.48 -12.12 -14.10
CA GLY A 139 -17.42 -11.56 -13.24
C GLY A 139 -16.02 -11.65 -13.84
N PRO A 140 -14.97 -11.58 -13.01
CA PRO A 140 -13.59 -11.71 -13.48
C PRO A 140 -13.29 -13.15 -13.94
N GLU A 141 -12.79 -13.33 -15.16
CA GLU A 141 -12.32 -14.59 -15.71
C GLU A 141 -10.79 -14.60 -15.79
N ILE A 142 -10.17 -15.74 -15.46
CA ILE A 142 -8.72 -15.92 -15.53
C ILE A 142 -8.28 -16.00 -17.00
N VAL A 143 -7.22 -15.26 -17.33
CA VAL A 143 -6.46 -15.39 -18.58
C VAL A 143 -5.25 -16.28 -18.31
N PRO A 144 -5.19 -17.52 -18.81
CA PRO A 144 -4.18 -18.51 -18.39
C PRO A 144 -2.73 -18.04 -18.57
N GLU A 145 -2.42 -17.45 -19.73
CA GLU A 145 -1.07 -16.96 -20.05
C GLU A 145 -0.61 -15.83 -19.08
N GLU A 146 -1.50 -14.92 -18.78
CA GLU A 146 -1.23 -13.84 -17.84
C GLU A 146 -1.18 -14.33 -16.39
N ALA A 147 -2.04 -15.29 -16.03
CA ALA A 147 -2.03 -15.93 -14.72
C ALA A 147 -0.70 -16.63 -14.42
N ASP A 148 -0.09 -17.25 -15.45
CA ASP A 148 1.22 -17.89 -15.30
C ASP A 148 2.35 -16.87 -15.05
N ILE A 149 2.24 -15.66 -15.61
CA ILE A 149 3.14 -14.56 -15.27
C ILE A 149 2.97 -14.18 -13.80
N VAL A 150 1.72 -14.05 -13.32
CA VAL A 150 1.43 -13.75 -11.91
C VAL A 150 1.99 -14.84 -10.99
N ARG A 151 1.71 -16.12 -11.26
CA ARG A 151 2.26 -17.26 -10.50
C ARG A 151 3.78 -17.25 -10.48
N THR A 152 4.42 -16.91 -11.61
CA THR A 152 5.88 -16.80 -11.71
C THR A 152 6.44 -15.67 -10.84
N ILE A 153 5.75 -14.52 -10.72
CA ILE A 153 6.15 -13.44 -9.82
C ILE A 153 6.18 -13.92 -8.37
N TYR A 154 5.10 -14.58 -7.92
CA TYR A 154 4.99 -15.10 -6.55
C TYR A 154 6.05 -16.15 -6.25
N ARG A 155 6.21 -17.15 -7.14
CA ARG A 155 7.22 -18.19 -7.02
C ARG A 155 8.63 -17.61 -6.93
N ARG A 156 9.05 -16.75 -7.87
CA ARG A 156 10.38 -16.13 -7.87
C ARG A 156 10.64 -15.29 -6.62
N TYR A 157 9.59 -14.62 -6.13
CA TYR A 157 9.72 -13.86 -4.89
C TYR A 157 9.98 -14.79 -3.70
N LEU A 158 9.30 -15.92 -3.58
CA LEU A 158 9.53 -16.94 -2.55
C LEU A 158 10.90 -17.62 -2.70
N GLU A 159 11.39 -17.84 -3.92
CA GLU A 159 12.75 -18.29 -4.21
C GLU A 159 13.85 -17.29 -3.77
N GLY A 160 13.47 -16.15 -3.20
CA GLY A 160 14.38 -15.15 -2.65
C GLY A 160 14.66 -13.96 -3.55
N GLN A 161 14.15 -13.92 -4.79
CA GLN A 161 14.41 -12.80 -5.69
C GLN A 161 13.77 -11.50 -5.16
N THR A 162 14.44 -10.38 -5.44
CA THR A 162 13.87 -9.05 -5.19
C THR A 162 12.97 -8.62 -6.34
N PRO A 163 12.03 -7.67 -6.13
CA PRO A 163 11.22 -7.11 -7.23
C PRO A 163 12.09 -6.59 -8.39
N GLY A 164 13.26 -6.01 -8.11
CA GLY A 164 14.18 -5.54 -9.15
C GLY A 164 14.84 -6.67 -9.96
N MET A 165 15.09 -7.83 -9.35
CA MET A 165 15.60 -9.01 -10.07
C MET A 165 14.52 -9.61 -10.95
N ILE A 166 13.28 -9.68 -10.47
CA ILE A 166 12.13 -10.16 -11.25
C ILE A 166 11.90 -9.26 -12.47
N VAL A 167 11.93 -7.93 -12.30
CA VAL A 167 11.83 -6.96 -13.40
C VAL A 167 12.88 -7.25 -14.47
N LYS A 168 14.16 -7.31 -14.09
CA LYS A 168 15.25 -7.58 -15.05
C LYS A 168 15.08 -8.90 -15.81
N SER A 169 14.58 -9.92 -15.12
CA SER A 169 14.36 -11.23 -15.75
C SER A 169 13.19 -11.21 -16.75
N PHE A 170 12.15 -10.44 -16.48
CA PHE A 170 11.00 -10.29 -17.40
C PHE A 170 11.36 -9.45 -18.61
N GLU A 171 12.11 -8.35 -18.43
CA GLU A 171 12.61 -7.53 -19.51
C GLU A 171 13.55 -8.34 -20.44
N ALA A 172 14.44 -9.16 -19.84
CA ALA A 172 15.33 -10.04 -20.62
C ALA A 172 14.56 -11.14 -21.38
N ALA A 173 13.43 -11.60 -20.86
CA ALA A 173 12.56 -12.59 -21.50
C ALA A 173 11.55 -11.96 -22.48
N GLY A 174 11.52 -10.64 -22.65
CA GLY A 174 10.59 -9.94 -23.52
C GLY A 174 9.12 -9.97 -23.06
N ILE A 175 8.89 -10.23 -21.77
CA ILE A 175 7.53 -10.30 -21.19
C ILE A 175 7.02 -8.87 -20.99
N SER A 176 5.87 -8.53 -21.60
CA SER A 176 5.24 -7.22 -21.49
C SER A 176 4.61 -6.99 -20.10
N SER A 177 4.67 -5.73 -19.65
CA SER A 177 4.03 -5.29 -18.39
C SER A 177 2.50 -5.25 -18.53
N PRO A 178 1.73 -5.14 -17.41
CA PRO A 178 0.26 -5.04 -17.46
C PRO A 178 -0.30 -3.93 -18.32
N THR A 179 0.53 -2.93 -18.66
CA THR A 179 0.17 -1.81 -19.55
C THR A 179 0.60 -2.05 -20.99
N GLY A 180 1.05 -3.25 -21.37
CA GLY A 180 1.55 -3.59 -22.71
C GLY A 180 2.93 -3.02 -23.04
N LYS A 181 3.62 -2.39 -22.09
CA LYS A 181 4.96 -1.82 -22.30
C LYS A 181 6.04 -2.87 -22.04
N ALA A 182 7.15 -2.80 -22.78
CA ALA A 182 8.31 -3.66 -22.56
C ALA A 182 8.99 -3.41 -21.19
N LYS A 183 8.89 -2.18 -20.65
CA LYS A 183 9.51 -1.80 -19.39
C LYS A 183 8.60 -2.12 -18.21
N TRP A 184 9.15 -2.83 -17.23
CA TRP A 184 8.54 -3.09 -15.94
C TRP A 184 9.02 -2.12 -14.86
N HIS A 185 8.20 -1.89 -13.84
CA HIS A 185 8.58 -1.12 -12.66
C HIS A 185 8.54 -2.02 -11.41
N THR A 186 9.50 -1.82 -10.52
CA THR A 186 9.54 -2.55 -9.22
C THR A 186 8.30 -2.31 -8.37
N SER A 187 7.71 -1.11 -8.45
CA SER A 187 6.45 -0.76 -7.81
C SER A 187 5.27 -1.60 -8.32
N THR A 188 5.24 -1.93 -9.62
CA THR A 188 4.22 -2.81 -10.21
C THR A 188 4.30 -4.21 -9.61
N ILE A 189 5.51 -4.81 -9.57
CA ILE A 189 5.71 -6.12 -8.93
C ILE A 189 5.31 -6.07 -7.46
N SER A 190 5.74 -5.06 -6.71
CA SER A 190 5.37 -4.90 -5.30
C SER A 190 3.86 -4.75 -5.08
N SER A 191 3.19 -4.00 -5.97
CA SER A 191 1.74 -3.86 -5.95
C SER A 191 1.03 -5.18 -6.24
N MET A 192 1.51 -5.97 -7.20
CA MET A 192 0.95 -7.29 -7.52
C MET A 192 1.10 -8.25 -6.34
N LEU A 193 2.27 -8.31 -5.70
CA LEU A 193 2.53 -9.16 -4.54
C LEU A 193 1.64 -8.82 -3.32
N THR A 194 1.18 -7.58 -3.19
CA THR A 194 0.33 -7.13 -2.06
C THR A 194 -1.15 -7.08 -2.38
N ASN A 195 -1.54 -7.33 -3.64
CA ASN A 195 -2.94 -7.21 -4.03
C ASN A 195 -3.75 -8.45 -3.64
N PRO A 196 -4.71 -8.33 -2.72
CA PRO A 196 -5.51 -9.47 -2.26
C PRO A 196 -6.46 -10.03 -3.33
N CYS A 197 -6.70 -9.31 -4.43
CA CYS A 197 -7.52 -9.82 -5.52
C CYS A 197 -6.93 -11.09 -6.14
N TYR A 198 -5.61 -11.28 -6.11
CA TYR A 198 -5.00 -12.51 -6.62
C TYR A 198 -5.33 -13.76 -5.81
N LYS A 199 -5.73 -13.62 -4.53
CA LYS A 199 -6.26 -14.72 -3.72
C LYS A 199 -7.80 -14.81 -3.70
N GLY A 200 -8.48 -14.14 -4.63
CA GLY A 200 -9.95 -14.14 -4.71
C GLY A 200 -10.65 -13.21 -3.70
N LEU A 201 -9.92 -12.33 -3.03
CA LEU A 201 -10.45 -11.38 -2.04
C LEU A 201 -10.54 -9.98 -2.62
N THR A 202 -11.72 -9.38 -2.66
CA THR A 202 -11.90 -7.99 -3.08
C THR A 202 -12.17 -7.10 -1.88
N ILE A 203 -11.36 -6.04 -1.73
CA ILE A 203 -11.57 -5.00 -0.69
C ILE A 203 -11.95 -3.70 -1.39
N ARG A 204 -13.12 -3.16 -1.02
CA ARG A 204 -13.65 -1.89 -1.53
C ARG A 204 -13.56 -0.80 -0.49
N GLN A 205 -13.61 0.44 -0.96
CA GLN A 205 -13.51 1.65 -0.14
C GLN A 205 -12.16 1.76 0.61
N LYS A 206 -11.05 1.35 -0.06
CA LYS A 206 -9.68 1.53 0.43
C LYS A 206 -9.26 3.00 0.50
N THR A 207 -9.88 3.85 -0.31
CA THR A 207 -9.71 5.30 -0.35
C THR A 207 -11.07 5.96 -0.43
N PHE A 208 -11.14 7.22 -0.02
CA PHE A 208 -12.34 8.05 -0.19
C PHE A 208 -11.93 9.49 -0.51
N THR A 209 -12.83 10.19 -1.19
CA THR A 209 -12.64 11.61 -1.51
C THR A 209 -13.04 12.43 -0.29
N THR A 210 -12.13 13.27 0.20
CA THR A 210 -12.36 14.12 1.37
C THR A 210 -13.02 15.44 1.03
N ASP A 211 -12.83 15.89 -0.21
CA ASP A 211 -13.36 17.16 -0.70
C ASP A 211 -13.83 17.00 -2.15
N PHE A 212 -15.12 17.24 -2.38
CA PHE A 212 -15.74 17.06 -3.68
C PHE A 212 -15.33 18.14 -4.70
N LEU A 213 -14.85 19.31 -4.24
CA LEU A 213 -14.39 20.39 -5.11
C LEU A 213 -12.99 20.14 -5.65
N THR A 214 -12.07 19.73 -4.78
CA THR A 214 -10.66 19.51 -5.16
C THR A 214 -10.38 18.07 -5.54
N HIS A 215 -11.34 17.14 -5.40
CA HIS A 215 -11.22 15.71 -5.64
C HIS A 215 -10.03 15.05 -4.89
N LYS A 216 -9.63 15.64 -3.76
CA LYS A 216 -8.56 15.07 -2.94
C LYS A 216 -9.00 13.75 -2.35
N SER A 217 -8.23 12.71 -2.61
CA SER A 217 -8.45 11.36 -2.11
C SER A 217 -7.54 11.06 -0.94
N LYS A 218 -8.08 10.41 0.11
CA LYS A 218 -7.35 9.94 1.28
C LYS A 218 -7.50 8.42 1.39
N LYS A 219 -6.45 7.76 1.91
CA LYS A 219 -6.54 6.35 2.30
C LYS A 219 -7.51 6.20 3.48
N ASN A 220 -8.41 5.23 3.38
CA ASN A 220 -9.34 4.90 4.46
C ASN A 220 -8.60 4.08 5.54
N GLU A 221 -8.40 4.68 6.68
CA GLU A 221 -7.74 4.06 7.85
C GLU A 221 -8.74 3.63 8.93
N GLY A 222 -10.03 3.58 8.57
CA GLY A 222 -11.14 3.19 9.44
C GLY A 222 -12.18 4.29 9.65
N GLU A 223 -12.04 5.44 8.94
CA GLU A 223 -13.02 6.52 9.00
C GLU A 223 -14.35 6.14 8.36
N LEU A 224 -14.29 5.30 7.31
CA LEU A 224 -15.47 4.77 6.63
C LEU A 224 -15.45 3.24 6.61
N PRO A 225 -16.62 2.58 6.59
CA PRO A 225 -16.71 1.14 6.45
C PRO A 225 -15.98 0.66 5.18
N GLN A 226 -15.14 -0.38 5.31
CA GLN A 226 -14.58 -1.11 4.17
C GLN A 226 -15.43 -2.35 3.89
N TYR A 227 -15.64 -2.64 2.61
CA TYR A 227 -16.38 -3.82 2.18
C TYR A 227 -15.39 -4.90 1.75
N ILE A 228 -15.38 -6.02 2.47
CA ILE A 228 -14.54 -7.17 2.20
C ILE A 228 -15.43 -8.24 1.61
N ILE A 229 -15.12 -8.68 0.39
CA ILE A 229 -15.86 -9.72 -0.34
C ILE A 229 -14.91 -10.89 -0.50
N GLU A 230 -15.12 -11.92 0.31
CA GLU A 230 -14.35 -13.17 0.25
C GLU A 230 -14.86 -14.03 -0.91
N ASN A 231 -13.97 -14.83 -1.51
CA ASN A 231 -14.28 -15.68 -2.66
C ASN A 231 -15.04 -14.94 -3.76
N SER A 232 -14.67 -13.70 -4.00
CA SER A 232 -15.33 -12.83 -4.96
C SER A 232 -15.16 -13.27 -6.41
N HIS A 233 -14.12 -14.04 -6.69
CA HIS A 233 -13.77 -14.62 -8.00
C HIS A 233 -12.74 -15.73 -7.81
N GLU A 234 -12.50 -16.50 -8.87
CA GLU A 234 -11.50 -17.56 -8.86
C GLU A 234 -10.10 -17.00 -8.59
N ALA A 235 -9.39 -17.62 -7.65
CA ALA A 235 -8.05 -17.18 -7.23
C ALA A 235 -6.97 -17.67 -8.20
N ILE A 236 -6.06 -16.80 -8.64
CA ILE A 236 -4.85 -17.20 -9.39
C ILE A 236 -3.80 -17.76 -8.43
N ILE A 237 -3.70 -17.21 -7.24
CA ILE A 237 -2.73 -17.57 -6.20
C ILE A 237 -3.48 -18.19 -5.03
N PRO A 238 -3.09 -19.40 -4.58
CA PRO A 238 -3.62 -19.97 -3.35
C PRO A 238 -3.44 -19.05 -2.15
N GLU A 239 -4.40 -19.06 -1.24
CA GLU A 239 -4.38 -18.18 -0.07
C GLU A 239 -3.11 -18.36 0.76
N GLU A 240 -2.67 -19.61 0.94
CA GLU A 240 -1.45 -19.95 1.69
C GLU A 240 -0.20 -19.32 1.07
N THR A 241 -0.06 -19.41 -0.25
CA THR A 241 1.06 -18.82 -1.00
C THR A 241 1.01 -17.28 -0.89
N TRP A 242 -0.17 -16.68 -0.97
CA TRP A 242 -0.33 -15.24 -0.80
C TRP A 242 0.07 -14.79 0.61
N GLU A 243 -0.41 -15.46 1.66
CA GLU A 243 -0.05 -15.16 3.06
C GLU A 243 1.44 -15.35 3.31
N LEU A 244 2.05 -16.41 2.76
CA LEU A 244 3.48 -16.65 2.85
C LEU A 244 4.29 -15.49 2.25
N VAL A 245 3.86 -14.96 1.11
CA VAL A 245 4.49 -13.78 0.49
C VAL A 245 4.35 -12.56 1.39
N GLN A 246 3.17 -12.31 2.02
CA GLN A 246 3.01 -11.18 2.94
C GLN A 246 3.96 -11.28 4.14
N LEU A 247 4.07 -12.48 4.75
CA LEU A 247 5.01 -12.72 5.85
C LEU A 247 6.46 -12.53 5.42
N GLU A 248 6.83 -13.00 4.24
CA GLU A 248 8.18 -12.80 3.70
C GLU A 248 8.48 -11.32 3.41
N MET A 249 7.51 -10.57 2.89
CA MET A 249 7.64 -9.12 2.69
C MET A 249 7.86 -8.40 4.02
N GLU A 250 7.08 -8.75 5.03
CA GLU A 250 7.20 -8.19 6.38
C GLU A 250 8.56 -8.53 7.00
N ARG A 251 9.00 -9.79 6.87
CA ARG A 251 10.31 -10.24 7.32
C ARG A 251 11.45 -9.44 6.64
N ARG A 252 11.41 -9.30 5.30
CA ARG A 252 12.42 -8.53 4.56
C ARG A 252 12.43 -7.07 4.99
N ARG A 253 11.27 -6.46 5.21
CA ARG A 253 11.15 -5.09 5.70
C ARG A 253 11.80 -4.91 7.07
N ARG A 254 11.58 -5.83 8.00
CA ARG A 254 12.19 -5.82 9.35
C ARG A 254 13.71 -5.99 9.31
N MET A 255 14.22 -6.74 8.36
CA MET A 255 15.67 -6.96 8.18
C MET A 255 16.38 -5.78 7.50
N GLY A 256 15.68 -4.96 6.75
CA GLY A 256 16.26 -3.83 6.01
C GLY A 256 17.40 -4.28 5.08
N ASN A 257 18.54 -3.61 5.16
CA ASN A 257 19.71 -3.90 4.30
C ASN A 257 20.42 -5.24 4.60
N ARG A 258 20.00 -6.01 5.60
CA ARG A 258 20.58 -7.32 5.95
C ARG A 258 20.02 -8.46 5.12
N PHE A 259 19.06 -8.19 4.24
CA PHE A 259 18.47 -9.22 3.38
C PHE A 259 19.40 -9.59 2.22
N SER A 260 19.51 -10.90 1.92
CA SER A 260 20.19 -11.47 0.75
C SER A 260 19.17 -12.21 -0.12
N ALA A 261 19.30 -12.10 -1.44
CA ALA A 261 18.38 -12.68 -2.43
C ALA A 261 18.92 -13.96 -3.10
N LYS A 262 19.59 -14.83 -2.34
CA LYS A 262 20.26 -16.03 -2.88
C LYS A 262 19.54 -17.35 -2.51
N GLY A 263 18.24 -17.40 -2.62
CA GLY A 263 17.45 -18.61 -2.38
C GLY A 263 16.72 -18.63 -1.03
N PRO A 264 15.96 -19.70 -0.74
CA PRO A 264 15.10 -19.82 0.44
C PRO A 264 15.86 -19.78 1.78
N LEU A 265 17.08 -20.29 1.82
CA LEU A 265 17.94 -20.30 3.01
C LEU A 265 18.58 -18.94 3.29
N ALA A 266 18.59 -18.04 2.30
CA ALA A 266 19.21 -16.72 2.44
C ALA A 266 18.55 -15.90 3.56
N SER A 267 19.40 -15.32 4.42
CA SER A 267 18.95 -14.54 5.57
C SER A 267 18.07 -15.31 6.58
N ARG A 268 18.10 -16.65 6.54
CA ARG A 268 17.47 -17.53 7.54
C ARG A 268 18.49 -18.31 8.36
N LEU A 269 19.64 -18.63 7.77
CA LEU A 269 20.72 -19.26 8.51
C LEU A 269 21.46 -18.22 9.36
N VAL A 270 21.45 -18.40 10.67
CA VAL A 270 22.04 -17.49 11.67
C VAL A 270 23.16 -18.21 12.39
N CYS A 271 24.28 -17.55 12.59
CA CYS A 271 25.40 -18.08 13.32
C CYS A 271 25.08 -18.18 14.82
N GLY A 272 25.28 -19.37 15.41
CA GLY A 272 25.09 -19.59 16.84
C GLY A 272 26.17 -18.94 17.70
N ASP A 273 27.34 -18.60 17.13
CA ASP A 273 28.46 -17.99 17.84
C ASP A 273 28.39 -16.44 17.86
N CYS A 274 28.07 -15.81 16.72
CA CYS A 274 28.10 -14.34 16.61
C CYS A 274 26.78 -13.69 16.15
N GLY A 275 25.72 -14.47 15.93
CA GLY A 275 24.42 -13.97 15.49
C GLY A 275 24.36 -13.44 14.06
N ALA A 276 25.47 -13.46 13.31
CA ALA A 276 25.50 -12.99 11.92
C ALA A 276 24.81 -13.97 10.97
N PHE A 277 24.30 -13.46 9.84
CA PHE A 277 23.73 -14.31 8.81
C PHE A 277 24.82 -15.08 8.05
N PHE A 278 24.45 -16.28 7.61
CA PHE A 278 25.25 -17.06 6.68
C PHE A 278 25.03 -16.55 5.25
N GLY A 279 26.10 -16.55 4.47
CA GLY A 279 26.08 -16.27 3.04
C GLY A 279 26.55 -17.47 2.23
N SER A 280 25.93 -17.68 1.07
CA SER A 280 26.36 -18.70 0.13
C SER A 280 27.74 -18.36 -0.45
N LYS A 281 28.65 -19.34 -0.49
CA LYS A 281 29.98 -19.24 -1.05
C LYS A 281 30.19 -20.43 -1.99
N ILE A 282 30.89 -20.21 -3.08
CA ILE A 282 31.32 -21.31 -3.96
C ILE A 282 32.68 -21.79 -3.46
N TRP A 283 32.75 -23.06 -3.10
CA TRP A 283 33.97 -23.71 -2.73
C TRP A 283 34.50 -24.51 -3.93
N HIS A 284 35.82 -24.57 -4.12
CA HIS A 284 36.45 -25.17 -5.29
C HIS A 284 35.94 -24.61 -6.63
N SER A 285 35.90 -23.26 -6.76
CA SER A 285 35.33 -22.58 -7.93
C SER A 285 35.97 -22.95 -9.26
N ASN A 286 37.25 -23.42 -9.25
CA ASN A 286 38.05 -23.78 -10.42
C ASN A 286 38.22 -25.30 -10.59
N ASP A 287 37.47 -26.11 -9.86
CA ASP A 287 37.60 -27.55 -9.76
C ASP A 287 36.29 -28.25 -10.17
N PRO A 288 36.31 -29.48 -10.74
CA PRO A 288 35.11 -30.30 -10.97
C PRO A 288 34.26 -30.53 -9.73
N TYR A 289 34.87 -30.47 -8.53
CA TYR A 289 34.21 -30.65 -7.21
C TYR A 289 33.58 -29.35 -6.68
N LYS A 290 33.23 -28.42 -7.54
CA LYS A 290 32.58 -27.17 -7.20
C LYS A 290 31.32 -27.39 -6.38
N THR A 291 31.28 -26.85 -5.14
CA THR A 291 30.18 -27.02 -4.20
C THR A 291 29.76 -25.67 -3.64
N VAL A 292 28.44 -25.46 -3.48
CA VAL A 292 27.88 -24.29 -2.77
C VAL A 292 27.79 -24.61 -1.29
N ILE A 293 28.47 -23.82 -0.50
CA ILE A 293 28.41 -23.91 0.98
C ILE A 293 27.84 -22.61 1.55
N TRP A 294 27.24 -22.73 2.72
CA TRP A 294 26.83 -21.60 3.52
C TRP A 294 27.78 -21.41 4.69
N ARG A 295 28.25 -20.18 4.88
CA ARG A 295 29.22 -19.84 5.93
C ARG A 295 28.84 -18.49 6.55
N CYS A 296 29.16 -18.32 7.85
CA CYS A 296 28.99 -17.04 8.56
C CYS A 296 29.68 -15.90 7.81
N ASN A 297 28.93 -14.82 7.55
CA ASN A 297 29.43 -13.64 6.83
C ASN A 297 30.48 -12.87 7.64
N ASP A 298 30.38 -12.89 8.97
CA ASP A 298 31.28 -12.17 9.89
C ASP A 298 32.37 -13.08 10.47
N LYS A 299 32.63 -14.23 9.81
CA LYS A 299 33.58 -15.24 10.33
C LYS A 299 34.94 -14.65 10.68
N TYR A 300 35.46 -13.74 9.89
CA TYR A 300 36.76 -13.12 10.05
C TYR A 300 36.72 -11.64 10.36
N LYS A 301 35.53 -11.11 10.67
CA LYS A 301 35.36 -9.69 10.95
C LYS A 301 35.86 -9.35 12.34
N PRO A 302 36.81 -8.41 12.50
CA PRO A 302 37.34 -8.03 13.81
C PRO A 302 36.28 -7.25 14.62
N GLY A 303 36.38 -7.28 15.95
CA GLY A 303 35.52 -6.51 16.85
C GLY A 303 34.09 -7.03 16.97
N VAL A 304 33.79 -8.25 16.50
CA VAL A 304 32.48 -8.89 16.68
C VAL A 304 32.49 -9.69 17.99
N GLU A 305 31.49 -9.44 18.84
CA GLU A 305 31.26 -10.21 20.04
C GLU A 305 30.89 -11.65 19.70
N ARG A 306 31.53 -12.65 20.38
CA ARG A 306 31.37 -14.08 20.13
C ARG A 306 31.10 -14.83 21.42
N VAL A 307 30.16 -15.76 21.36
CA VAL A 307 29.79 -16.60 22.51
C VAL A 307 30.98 -17.43 23.00
N TYR A 308 31.76 -17.95 22.06
CA TYR A 308 32.92 -18.81 22.38
C TYR A 308 34.26 -18.06 22.43
N GLY A 309 34.25 -16.74 22.25
CA GLY A 309 35.44 -15.90 22.22
C GLY A 309 36.30 -16.08 20.96
N GLY A 310 37.47 -15.45 20.94
CA GLY A 310 38.47 -15.57 19.86
C GLY A 310 38.31 -14.56 18.71
N ASP A 311 39.32 -14.53 17.82
CA ASP A 311 39.40 -13.55 16.72
C ASP A 311 38.55 -13.91 15.49
N LYS A 312 38.10 -15.16 15.41
CA LYS A 312 37.25 -15.65 14.30
C LYS A 312 36.12 -16.53 14.83
N CYS A 313 34.98 -16.49 14.13
CA CYS A 313 33.83 -17.34 14.45
C CYS A 313 34.20 -18.83 14.29
N CYS A 314 33.90 -19.64 15.29
CA CYS A 314 34.22 -21.09 15.33
C CYS A 314 33.18 -21.91 14.54
N THR A 315 31.99 -21.37 14.25
CA THR A 315 30.92 -22.07 13.55
C THR A 315 31.37 -22.58 12.18
N GLY A 316 31.10 -23.86 11.91
CA GLY A 316 31.39 -24.52 10.64
C GLY A 316 30.60 -23.92 9.45
N HIS A 317 30.82 -24.50 8.30
CA HIS A 317 29.94 -24.28 7.14
C HIS A 317 28.88 -25.38 7.09
N VAL A 318 27.77 -25.10 6.40
CA VAL A 318 26.72 -26.08 6.13
C VAL A 318 26.37 -26.08 4.64
N THR A 319 25.93 -27.22 4.13
CA THR A 319 25.39 -27.36 2.79
C THR A 319 23.85 -27.25 2.80
N GLU A 320 23.25 -26.94 1.67
CA GLU A 320 21.79 -26.95 1.55
C GLU A 320 21.20 -28.32 1.85
N GLU A 321 21.86 -29.37 1.38
CA GLU A 321 21.48 -30.76 1.62
C GLU A 321 21.41 -31.11 3.11
N GLN A 322 22.43 -30.68 3.89
CA GLN A 322 22.44 -30.90 5.34
C GLN A 322 21.28 -30.20 6.04
N VAL A 323 20.98 -28.97 5.65
CA VAL A 323 19.85 -28.22 6.23
C VAL A 323 18.51 -28.88 5.89
N TYR A 324 18.31 -29.28 4.62
CA TYR A 324 17.06 -29.91 4.22
C TYR A 324 16.85 -31.30 4.78
N ARG A 325 17.90 -32.12 4.90
CA ARG A 325 17.80 -33.42 5.60
C ARG A 325 17.39 -33.27 7.06
N ALA A 326 18.05 -32.34 7.77
CA ALA A 326 17.67 -32.05 9.15
C ALA A 326 16.21 -31.54 9.26
N PHE A 327 15.77 -30.77 8.27
CA PHE A 327 14.38 -30.32 8.21
C PHE A 327 13.39 -31.48 7.97
N GLU A 328 13.73 -32.46 7.13
CA GLU A 328 12.93 -33.68 6.92
C GLU A 328 12.72 -34.47 8.22
N GLU A 329 13.77 -34.60 9.05
CA GLU A 329 13.64 -35.25 10.37
C GLU A 329 12.65 -34.46 11.26
N ILE A 330 12.70 -33.13 11.23
CA ILE A 330 11.77 -32.29 11.98
C ILE A 330 10.34 -32.48 11.47
N VAL A 331 10.11 -32.47 10.14
CA VAL A 331 8.78 -32.66 9.56
C VAL A 331 8.17 -33.99 9.99
N ASN A 332 8.96 -35.07 9.99
CA ASN A 332 8.49 -36.37 10.47
C ASN A 332 8.09 -36.32 11.96
N ASN A 333 8.84 -35.63 12.79
CA ASN A 333 8.51 -35.45 14.20
C ASN A 333 7.24 -34.56 14.38
N LEU A 334 7.10 -33.52 13.55
CA LEU A 334 5.90 -32.66 13.56
C LEU A 334 4.63 -33.46 13.18
N ILE A 335 4.71 -34.36 12.20
CA ILE A 335 3.60 -35.26 11.83
C ILE A 335 3.24 -36.16 13.00
N ALA A 336 4.24 -36.78 13.65
CA ALA A 336 4.03 -37.67 14.79
C ALA A 336 3.38 -36.97 15.99
N GLN A 337 3.70 -35.70 16.24
CA GLN A 337 3.20 -34.91 17.37
C GLN A 337 2.08 -33.94 16.98
N ARG A 338 1.53 -34.03 15.76
CA ARG A 338 0.58 -33.08 15.20
C ARG A 338 -0.59 -32.73 16.13
N PRO A 339 -1.28 -33.66 16.81
CA PRO A 339 -2.43 -33.29 17.66
C PRO A 339 -2.03 -32.33 18.79
N ALA A 340 -0.92 -32.60 19.49
CA ALA A 340 -0.43 -31.75 20.57
C ALA A 340 0.03 -30.38 20.07
N ILE A 341 0.65 -30.32 18.88
CA ILE A 341 1.11 -29.07 18.26
C ILE A 341 -0.11 -28.21 17.85
N VAL A 342 -1.14 -28.81 17.29
CA VAL A 342 -2.38 -28.10 16.92
C VAL A 342 -3.03 -27.48 18.16
N GLU A 343 -3.19 -28.26 19.23
CA GLU A 343 -3.77 -27.78 20.49
C GLU A 343 -2.96 -26.61 21.09
N ALA A 344 -1.63 -26.74 21.12
CA ALA A 344 -0.75 -25.67 21.59
C ALA A 344 -0.85 -24.40 20.74
N CYS A 345 -0.86 -24.53 19.41
CA CYS A 345 -1.01 -23.40 18.50
C CYS A 345 -2.38 -22.72 18.61
N GLU A 346 -3.45 -23.47 18.80
CA GLU A 346 -4.81 -22.93 19.03
C GLU A 346 -4.88 -22.12 20.32
N ALA A 347 -4.24 -22.59 21.39
CA ALA A 347 -4.14 -21.86 22.64
C ALA A 347 -3.39 -20.52 22.47
N VAL A 348 -2.24 -20.54 21.76
CA VAL A 348 -1.47 -19.34 21.44
C VAL A 348 -2.28 -18.37 20.57
N LEU A 349 -2.99 -18.88 19.56
CA LEU A 349 -3.86 -18.05 18.72
C LEU A 349 -4.98 -17.38 19.52
N ALA A 350 -5.62 -18.09 20.46
CA ALA A 350 -6.64 -17.53 21.32
C ALA A 350 -6.09 -16.35 22.16
N GLU A 351 -4.87 -16.48 22.68
CA GLU A 351 -4.20 -15.40 23.42
C GLU A 351 -3.85 -14.21 22.53
N LEU A 352 -3.27 -14.45 21.35
CA LEU A 352 -2.88 -13.40 20.41
C LEU A 352 -4.08 -12.61 19.86
N MET A 353 -5.22 -13.27 19.67
CA MET A 353 -6.47 -12.66 19.22
C MET A 353 -7.15 -11.81 20.30
N ASN A 354 -6.85 -12.03 21.56
CA ASN A 354 -7.38 -11.21 22.65
C ASN A 354 -6.70 -9.84 22.67
N THR A 355 -7.23 -8.91 21.89
CA THR A 355 -6.72 -7.53 21.76
C THR A 355 -7.52 -6.51 22.56
N GLY A 356 -8.38 -6.95 23.48
CA GLY A 356 -9.26 -6.09 24.28
C GLY A 356 -8.48 -5.07 25.11
N ASP A 357 -7.40 -5.51 25.75
CA ASP A 357 -6.49 -4.71 26.54
C ASP A 357 -5.80 -3.60 25.70
N LEU A 358 -5.31 -3.92 24.51
CA LEU A 358 -4.67 -2.97 23.60
C LEU A 358 -5.66 -1.93 23.08
N LYS A 359 -6.89 -2.35 22.76
CA LYS A 359 -7.95 -1.44 22.33
C LYS A 359 -8.30 -0.43 23.43
N GLN A 360 -8.45 -0.89 24.67
CA GLN A 360 -8.72 -0.01 25.81
C GLN A 360 -7.55 0.95 26.10
N ARG A 361 -6.31 0.46 26.08
CA ARG A 361 -5.11 1.31 26.25
C ARG A 361 -5.03 2.38 25.17
N ARG A 362 -5.26 2.00 23.91
CA ARG A 362 -5.29 2.92 22.78
C ARG A 362 -6.36 4.00 22.94
N GLN A 363 -7.59 3.62 23.30
CA GLN A 363 -8.69 4.58 23.52
C GLN A 363 -8.38 5.58 24.64
N ARG A 364 -7.81 5.11 25.77
CA ARG A 364 -7.40 5.99 26.87
C ARG A 364 -6.34 7.01 26.41
N LEU A 365 -5.34 6.56 25.66
CA LEU A 365 -4.27 7.43 25.16
C LEU A 365 -4.77 8.43 24.11
N ILE A 366 -5.72 8.05 23.26
CA ILE A 366 -6.35 8.99 22.32
C ILE A 366 -7.18 10.05 23.09
N ALA A 367 -7.94 9.66 24.10
CA ALA A 367 -8.68 10.61 24.94
C ALA A 367 -7.74 11.55 25.70
N GLU A 368 -6.58 11.07 26.15
CA GLU A 368 -5.53 11.89 26.78
C GLU A 368 -4.94 12.89 25.76
N GLN A 369 -4.63 12.43 24.55
CA GLN A 369 -4.14 13.27 23.45
C GLN A 369 -5.13 14.39 23.11
N THR A 370 -6.43 14.08 23.00
CA THR A 370 -7.48 15.08 22.75
C THR A 370 -7.52 16.14 23.85
N ARG A 371 -7.47 15.72 25.13
CA ARG A 371 -7.44 16.67 26.26
C ARG A 371 -6.21 17.60 26.22
N ILE A 372 -5.05 17.08 25.85
CA ILE A 372 -3.85 17.91 25.73
C ILE A 372 -4.03 18.90 24.58
N THR A 373 -4.58 18.48 23.44
CA THR A 373 -4.86 19.37 22.30
C THR A 373 -5.81 20.50 22.69
N GLU A 374 -6.90 20.20 23.41
CA GLU A 374 -7.85 21.21 23.91
C GLU A 374 -7.16 22.20 24.87
N ARG A 375 -6.24 21.72 25.74
CA ARG A 375 -5.46 22.59 26.64
C ARG A 375 -4.48 23.48 25.86
N VAL A 376 -3.87 22.99 24.79
CA VAL A 376 -3.01 23.77 23.89
C VAL A 376 -3.83 24.87 23.21
N GLU A 377 -5.00 24.53 22.66
CA GLU A 377 -5.89 25.51 22.03
C GLU A 377 -6.36 26.59 23.01
N GLN A 378 -6.72 26.21 24.23
CA GLN A 378 -7.08 27.16 25.28
C GLN A 378 -5.90 28.07 25.66
N LEU A 379 -4.69 27.54 25.73
CA LEU A 379 -3.49 28.30 25.99
C LEU A 379 -3.19 29.31 24.87
N MET A 380 -3.31 28.88 23.62
CA MET A 380 -3.13 29.71 22.42
C MET A 380 -4.17 30.84 22.35
N ASN A 381 -5.42 30.56 22.67
CA ASN A 381 -6.48 31.55 22.69
C ASN A 381 -6.27 32.62 23.82
N ARG A 382 -5.66 32.25 24.96
CA ARG A 382 -5.30 33.19 26.04
C ARG A 382 -4.05 33.97 25.73
N ALA A 383 -3.08 33.42 25.03
CA ALA A 383 -1.84 34.09 24.65
C ALA A 383 -2.03 35.37 23.83
N SER A 384 -3.19 35.51 23.15
CA SER A 384 -3.58 36.75 22.47
C SER A 384 -3.99 37.87 23.42
N GLN A 385 -4.09 37.62 24.72
CA GLN A 385 -4.58 38.57 25.75
C GLN A 385 -3.61 38.82 26.94
N GLU A 386 -2.54 38.05 27.12
CA GLU A 386 -1.64 38.13 28.30
C GLU A 386 -0.15 38.17 27.95
N ILE A 387 0.67 38.60 28.95
CA ILE A 387 2.11 38.91 28.87
C ILE A 387 2.97 37.64 28.71
N VAL A 388 3.98 37.72 27.87
CA VAL A 388 4.76 36.67 27.17
C VAL A 388 5.58 35.70 28.05
N GLY A 389 5.79 35.92 29.35
CA GLY A 389 6.80 35.14 30.13
C GLY A 389 6.41 33.72 30.52
N ASP A 390 5.16 33.48 30.90
CA ASP A 390 4.64 32.20 31.43
C ASP A 390 4.15 31.23 30.30
N PHE A 391 3.91 31.76 29.10
CA PHE A 391 3.39 31.02 27.97
C PHE A 391 4.37 29.96 27.48
N THR A 392 5.65 30.29 27.36
CA THR A 392 6.66 29.38 26.79
C THR A 392 6.89 28.16 27.68
N GLU A 393 6.90 28.31 28.98
CA GLU A 393 7.07 27.20 29.92
C GLU A 393 5.86 26.26 29.91
N ARG A 394 4.64 26.82 29.90
CA ARG A 394 3.40 26.04 29.85
C ARG A 394 3.25 25.31 28.52
N TYR A 395 3.62 25.96 27.42
CA TYR A 395 3.58 25.34 26.09
C TYR A 395 4.58 24.18 25.99
N SER A 396 5.82 24.38 26.45
CA SER A 396 6.85 23.34 26.45
C SER A 396 6.47 22.14 27.34
N ALA A 397 5.78 22.36 28.45
CA ALA A 397 5.27 21.30 29.30
C ALA A 397 4.19 20.47 28.60
N LEU A 398 3.24 21.13 27.91
CA LEU A 398 2.19 20.46 27.13
C LEU A 398 2.76 19.71 25.92
N GLU A 399 3.78 20.27 25.27
CA GLU A 399 4.50 19.61 24.18
C GLU A 399 5.21 18.34 24.67
N ALA A 400 5.88 18.39 25.83
CA ALA A 400 6.51 17.23 26.43
C ALA A 400 5.47 16.16 26.83
N GLU A 401 4.30 16.56 27.34
CA GLU A 401 3.19 15.65 27.66
C GLU A 401 2.63 15.00 26.38
N MET A 402 2.42 15.77 25.30
CA MET A 402 1.99 15.27 23.98
C MET A 402 2.97 14.26 23.40
N ASN A 403 4.27 14.56 23.46
CA ASN A 403 5.32 13.66 22.97
C ASN A 403 5.31 12.33 23.72
N ARG A 404 5.15 12.34 25.04
CA ARG A 404 5.03 11.10 25.86
C ARG A 404 3.80 10.27 25.48
N VAL A 405 2.66 10.92 25.26
CA VAL A 405 1.43 10.21 24.84
C VAL A 405 1.61 9.62 23.42
N THR A 406 2.23 10.38 22.53
CA THR A 406 2.53 9.93 21.16
C THR A 406 3.47 8.71 21.15
N GLU A 407 4.50 8.71 22.01
CA GLU A 407 5.40 7.56 22.16
C GLU A 407 4.66 6.33 22.71
N LYS A 408 3.78 6.50 23.71
CA LYS A 408 2.96 5.41 24.26
C LYS A 408 1.99 4.86 23.21
N LEU A 409 1.36 5.72 22.40
CA LEU A 409 0.52 5.29 21.27
C LEU A 409 1.32 4.49 20.25
N ALA A 410 2.50 4.98 19.88
CA ALA A 410 3.39 4.26 18.97
C ALA A 410 3.83 2.90 19.53
N ALA A 411 4.02 2.77 20.85
CA ALA A 411 4.32 1.50 21.50
C ALA A 411 3.13 0.53 21.43
N VAL A 412 1.90 1.00 21.67
CA VAL A 412 0.69 0.17 21.54
C VAL A 412 0.49 -0.31 20.11
N GLU A 413 0.70 0.55 19.12
CA GLU A 413 0.58 0.16 17.70
C GLU A 413 1.68 -0.83 17.30
N ARG A 414 2.91 -0.70 17.81
CA ARG A 414 3.98 -1.71 17.60
C ARG A 414 3.58 -3.05 18.21
N GLU A 415 3.11 -3.08 19.46
CA GLU A 415 2.68 -4.31 20.14
C GLU A 415 1.54 -5.00 19.37
N LYS A 416 0.54 -4.22 18.92
CA LYS A 416 -0.55 -4.73 18.08
C LYS A 416 -0.01 -5.31 16.76
N GLY A 417 0.92 -4.62 16.12
CA GLY A 417 1.56 -5.09 14.88
C GLY A 417 2.34 -6.40 15.09
N GLU A 418 3.02 -6.56 16.22
CA GLU A 418 3.75 -7.79 16.55
C GLU A 418 2.83 -8.94 16.87
N ARG A 419 1.75 -8.72 17.65
CA ARG A 419 0.72 -9.76 17.90
C ARG A 419 0.10 -10.23 16.58
N GLY A 420 -0.29 -9.31 15.70
CA GLY A 420 -0.84 -9.65 14.38
C GLY A 420 0.15 -10.36 13.45
N TYR A 421 1.44 -10.05 13.54
CA TYR A 421 2.47 -10.78 12.79
C TYR A 421 2.62 -12.21 13.30
N ARG A 422 2.69 -12.43 14.63
CA ARG A 422 2.76 -13.76 15.24
C ARG A 422 1.50 -14.59 14.97
N GLU A 423 0.33 -13.97 15.03
CA GLU A 423 -0.93 -14.63 14.66
C GLU A 423 -0.89 -15.18 13.24
N ARG A 424 -0.48 -14.35 12.26
CA ARG A 424 -0.36 -14.80 10.86
C ARG A 424 0.68 -15.92 10.69
N GLN A 425 1.82 -15.83 11.40
CA GLN A 425 2.83 -16.90 11.39
C GLN A 425 2.26 -18.22 11.90
N CYS A 426 1.58 -18.20 13.04
CA CYS A 426 0.99 -19.40 13.65
C CYS A 426 -0.12 -20.01 12.77
N ARG A 427 -1.00 -19.18 12.20
CA ARG A 427 -2.04 -19.65 11.26
C ARG A 427 -1.45 -20.30 10.00
N LEU A 428 -0.43 -19.67 9.41
CA LEU A 428 0.25 -20.25 8.25
C LEU A 428 0.93 -21.57 8.59
N PHE A 429 1.61 -21.63 9.75
CA PHE A 429 2.24 -22.85 10.26
C PHE A 429 1.22 -23.98 10.39
N LEU A 430 0.07 -23.73 11.02
CA LEU A 430 -0.99 -24.73 11.17
C LEU A 430 -1.54 -25.23 9.84
N LYS A 431 -1.77 -24.31 8.89
CA LYS A 431 -2.25 -24.67 7.54
C LYS A 431 -1.21 -25.50 6.75
N ALA A 432 0.08 -25.17 6.93
CA ALA A 432 1.17 -25.86 6.24
C ALA A 432 1.59 -27.17 6.90
N LEU A 433 1.13 -27.42 8.13
CA LEU A 433 1.51 -28.61 8.89
C LEU A 433 1.00 -29.88 8.23
N PRO A 434 1.90 -30.77 7.74
CA PRO A 434 1.50 -31.96 7.01
C PRO A 434 0.58 -32.88 7.83
N THR A 435 -0.37 -33.56 7.14
CA THR A 435 -1.33 -34.47 7.78
C THR A 435 -0.84 -35.92 7.77
N ASP A 436 -0.02 -36.28 6.79
CA ASP A 436 0.52 -37.63 6.60
C ASP A 436 1.90 -37.60 5.94
N GLY A 437 2.63 -38.72 6.02
CA GLY A 437 3.95 -38.88 5.40
C GLY A 437 3.89 -39.04 3.86
N ALA A 438 2.72 -39.33 3.28
CA ALA A 438 2.56 -39.56 1.85
C ALA A 438 2.88 -38.32 0.99
N ALA A 439 2.73 -37.13 1.57
CA ALA A 439 3.12 -35.87 0.93
C ALA A 439 4.64 -35.76 0.67
N MET A 440 5.46 -36.48 1.45
CA MET A 440 6.91 -36.53 1.28
C MET A 440 7.35 -37.63 0.29
N GLU A 441 6.68 -38.80 0.30
CA GLU A 441 7.01 -39.92 -0.58
C GLU A 441 6.66 -39.68 -2.05
N ALA A 442 5.55 -39.02 -2.34
CA ALA A 442 5.13 -38.71 -3.71
C ALA A 442 6.09 -37.70 -4.42
N ARG A 443 6.89 -36.96 -3.68
CA ARG A 443 7.84 -35.96 -4.19
C ARG A 443 9.27 -36.47 -4.34
N ALA A 444 9.61 -37.59 -3.70
CA ALA A 444 10.94 -38.23 -3.76
C ALA A 444 11.23 -38.93 -5.11
N THR A 445 10.24 -39.14 -5.96
CA THR A 445 10.35 -39.98 -7.18
C THR A 445 10.69 -39.23 -8.45
N GLY A 446 11.04 -37.94 -8.44
CA GLY A 446 11.18 -37.30 -9.76
C GLY A 446 12.09 -36.11 -9.96
N ALA A 447 12.75 -35.52 -8.97
CA ALA A 447 13.73 -34.46 -9.22
C ALA A 447 14.59 -34.17 -7.97
N THR A 448 15.82 -33.85 -8.20
CA THR A 448 16.93 -33.55 -7.27
C THR A 448 16.69 -32.33 -6.33
N GLN A 449 15.47 -32.02 -5.92
CA GLN A 449 15.17 -30.99 -4.90
C GLN A 449 14.53 -31.67 -3.70
N LEU A 450 15.37 -31.87 -2.70
CA LEU A 450 15.18 -32.69 -1.50
C LEU A 450 14.07 -32.25 -0.55
N VAL A 451 13.44 -31.10 -0.68
CA VAL A 451 12.26 -30.64 0.09
C VAL A 451 11.59 -29.50 -0.64
N ASP A 452 10.26 -29.45 -0.56
CA ASP A 452 9.50 -28.31 -1.04
C ASP A 452 9.92 -27.01 -0.35
N SER A 453 10.54 -26.12 -1.10
CA SER A 453 10.97 -24.81 -0.61
C SER A 453 9.83 -24.02 0.02
N GLU A 454 8.59 -24.20 -0.47
CA GLU A 454 7.40 -23.54 0.08
C GLU A 454 7.06 -24.09 1.47
N LEU A 455 7.13 -25.41 1.67
CA LEU A 455 6.94 -26.02 2.99
C LEU A 455 7.99 -25.54 3.99
N PHE A 456 9.27 -25.50 3.59
CA PHE A 456 10.33 -24.96 4.44
C PHE A 456 10.06 -23.50 4.82
N LEU A 457 9.69 -22.67 3.85
CA LEU A 457 9.36 -21.26 4.08
C LEU A 457 8.11 -21.07 4.92
N ALA A 458 7.15 -21.97 4.84
CA ALA A 458 5.91 -21.94 5.62
C ALA A 458 6.11 -22.34 7.07
N LEU A 459 6.98 -23.30 7.36
CA LEU A 459 7.22 -23.83 8.70
C LEU A 459 8.37 -23.13 9.44
N VAL A 460 9.47 -22.75 8.75
CA VAL A 460 10.70 -22.27 9.37
C VAL A 460 10.80 -20.74 9.34
N ASP A 461 11.03 -20.15 10.50
CA ASP A 461 11.39 -18.72 10.60
C ASP A 461 12.90 -18.52 10.41
N LYS A 462 13.73 -19.24 11.17
CA LYS A 462 15.20 -19.21 11.08
C LYS A 462 15.83 -20.51 11.55
N VAL A 463 17.07 -20.74 11.12
CA VAL A 463 17.89 -21.86 11.55
C VAL A 463 19.17 -21.32 12.19
N ILE A 464 19.45 -21.70 13.41
CA ILE A 464 20.67 -21.34 14.13
C ILE A 464 21.68 -22.45 13.87
N VAL A 465 22.80 -22.09 13.24
CA VAL A 465 23.89 -23.00 12.92
C VAL A 465 24.93 -22.95 14.01
N GLY A 466 25.11 -24.06 14.72
CA GLY A 466 26.07 -24.26 15.78
C GLY A 466 26.77 -25.62 15.62
N GLU A 467 27.03 -26.34 16.72
CA GLU A 467 27.43 -27.74 16.72
C GLU A 467 26.32 -28.63 16.16
N ARG A 468 25.08 -28.27 16.46
CA ARG A 468 23.85 -28.84 15.90
C ARG A 468 23.03 -27.76 15.23
N LEU A 469 22.13 -28.16 14.33
CA LEU A 469 21.17 -27.26 13.71
C LEU A 469 19.95 -27.08 14.62
N ARG A 470 19.64 -25.83 14.99
CA ARG A 470 18.44 -25.49 15.76
C ARG A 470 17.48 -24.71 14.88
N PHE A 471 16.33 -25.28 14.64
CA PHE A 471 15.27 -24.68 13.84
C PHE A 471 14.30 -23.96 14.75
N ILE A 472 14.10 -22.70 14.51
CA ILE A 472 13.02 -21.92 15.12
C ILE A 472 11.87 -21.90 14.13
N LEU A 473 10.77 -22.54 14.49
CA LEU A 473 9.59 -22.61 13.64
C LEU A 473 8.71 -21.36 13.80
N ARG A 474 7.75 -21.20 12.93
CA ARG A 474 6.88 -20.00 12.92
C ARG A 474 5.86 -19.97 14.06
N ASP A 475 5.56 -21.10 14.67
CA ASP A 475 4.79 -21.20 15.92
C ASP A 475 5.59 -20.74 17.14
N GLY A 476 6.90 -20.57 16.98
CA GLY A 476 7.85 -20.22 18.03
C GLY A 476 8.54 -21.42 18.69
N SER A 477 8.19 -22.66 18.31
CA SER A 477 8.85 -23.87 18.82
C SER A 477 10.28 -23.97 18.32
N GLU A 478 11.14 -24.60 19.14
CA GLU A 478 12.56 -24.83 18.85
C GLU A 478 12.85 -26.33 18.74
N TRP A 479 13.46 -26.73 17.62
CA TRP A 479 13.81 -28.12 17.32
C TRP A 479 15.30 -28.23 17.02
N THR A 480 15.96 -29.18 17.63
CA THR A 480 17.41 -29.42 17.48
C THR A 480 17.65 -30.78 16.85
N VAL A 481 18.44 -30.79 15.78
CA VAL A 481 18.86 -32.01 15.04
C VAL A 481 20.37 -32.09 14.94
#